data_47aed291dfafe1a7283c0bc66fa354f5
#
_entry.id   47aed291dfafe1a7283c0bc66fa354f5
#
_cell.length_a   1.000
_cell.length_b   1.000
_cell.length_c   1.000
_cell.angle_alpha   90.00
_cell.angle_beta   90.00
_cell.angle_gamma   90.00
#
_symmetry.space_group_name_H-M   'P 1'
#
loop_
_entity.id
_entity.type
_entity.pdbx_description
1 polymer ?
#
loop_
_entity_poly.entity_id
_entity_poly.type
_entity_poly.pdbx_seq_one_letter_code
_entity_poly.pdbx_strand_id
1 'polypeptide(L)'
;DLRMSRGLGDVYKRQAVLMHQFCRVGGYVMIQGGSRFSKDIPPYIIAGREPIAYAGINIVGLRRRGFSNELIENIHNTYRIIYQSGMNVTDALAEVRKEVPMSPEIEYIISFIENSQRGIIR
;
A
#
# COMPACT_ATOMS: atom_id res chain seq x y z
N ASP A 1 5.92 9.68 0.19
CA ASP A 1 6.90 9.44 -0.81
C ASP A 1 6.81 10.42 -1.97
N LEU A 2 7.90 11.11 -2.24
CA LEU A 2 7.91 12.19 -3.21
C LEU A 2 7.72 11.70 -4.64
N ARG A 3 8.34 10.57 -5.00
CA ARG A 3 8.16 10.02 -6.34
C ARG A 3 6.72 9.70 -6.61
N MET A 4 6.12 9.14 -5.60
CA MET A 4 4.74 8.78 -5.65
C MET A 4 3.88 9.99 -5.91
N SER A 5 4.11 11.06 -5.17
CA SER A 5 3.35 12.28 -5.32
C SER A 5 3.50 12.88 -6.70
N ARG A 6 4.71 12.87 -7.24
CA ARG A 6 4.94 13.44 -8.57
C ARG A 6 4.23 12.67 -9.66
N GLY A 7 4.23 11.33 -9.53
CA GLY A 7 3.65 10.50 -10.58
C GLY A 7 2.19 10.22 -10.32
N LEU A 8 1.94 9.23 -9.48
CA LEU A 8 0.59 8.72 -9.30
C LEU A 8 -0.29 9.65 -8.48
N GLY A 9 0.29 10.32 -7.47
CA GLY A 9 -0.49 11.21 -6.64
C GLY A 9 -1.14 12.33 -7.43
N ASP A 10 -0.38 12.92 -8.34
CA ASP A 10 -0.91 14.02 -9.13
C ASP A 10 -2.00 13.56 -10.07
N VAL A 11 -1.83 12.38 -10.68
CA VAL A 11 -2.83 11.82 -11.57
C VAL A 11 -4.14 11.58 -10.82
N TYR A 12 -4.05 10.98 -9.65
CA TYR A 12 -5.25 10.69 -8.88
C TYR A 12 -5.93 11.94 -8.37
N LYS A 13 -5.19 12.98 -8.03
CA LYS A 13 -5.78 14.24 -7.66
C LYS A 13 -6.59 14.85 -8.81
N ARG A 14 -6.08 14.73 -10.02
CA ARG A 14 -6.79 15.22 -11.20
C ARG A 14 -8.03 14.39 -11.50
N GLN A 15 -8.07 13.15 -11.03
CA GLN A 15 -9.23 12.30 -11.20
C GLN A 15 -10.25 12.47 -10.08
N ALA A 16 -10.14 13.55 -9.32
CA ALA A 16 -11.08 13.91 -8.27
C ALA A 16 -11.08 12.98 -7.08
N VAL A 17 -9.95 12.36 -6.80
CA VAL A 17 -9.77 11.61 -5.55
C VAL A 17 -9.52 12.64 -4.44
N LEU A 18 -10.35 12.61 -3.41
CA LEU A 18 -10.22 13.54 -2.30
C LEU A 18 -9.38 12.93 -1.19
N MET A 19 -8.24 13.54 -0.94
CA MET A 19 -7.27 13.06 0.01
C MET A 19 -7.16 14.03 1.18
N HIS A 20 -7.17 13.51 2.40
CA HIS A 20 -6.90 14.33 3.57
C HIS A 20 -5.48 14.90 3.45
N GLN A 21 -5.31 16.19 3.79
CA GLN A 21 -4.07 16.89 3.47
C GLN A 21 -2.81 16.29 4.07
N PHE A 22 -2.93 15.50 5.14
CA PHE A 22 -1.78 14.89 5.78
C PHE A 22 -1.66 13.39 5.52
N CYS A 23 -2.48 12.85 4.64
CA CYS A 23 -2.40 11.43 4.29
C CYS A 23 -1.30 11.19 3.29
N ARG A 24 -0.74 9.99 3.31
CA ARG A 24 0.31 9.57 2.41
C ARG A 24 -0.18 8.42 1.55
N VAL A 25 0.28 8.40 0.30
CA VAL A 25 -0.03 7.32 -0.64
C VAL A 25 1.30 6.68 -1.06
N GLY A 26 1.42 5.39 -0.87
CA GLY A 26 2.64 4.67 -1.19
C GLY A 26 2.84 4.49 -2.69
N GLY A 27 3.99 3.91 -3.08
CA GLY A 27 4.34 3.71 -4.48
C GLY A 27 3.51 2.65 -5.16
N TYR A 28 3.26 2.83 -6.45
CA TYR A 28 2.59 1.84 -7.31
C TYR A 28 1.18 1.49 -6.84
N VAL A 29 0.51 2.41 -6.17
CA VAL A 29 -0.87 2.24 -5.72
C VAL A 29 -1.82 2.55 -6.86
N MET A 30 -2.89 1.78 -6.98
CA MET A 30 -4.01 2.11 -7.85
C MET A 30 -5.22 2.42 -6.97
N ILE A 31 -5.78 3.61 -7.14
CA ILE A 31 -6.98 4.02 -6.42
C ILE A 31 -8.15 4.00 -7.39
N GLN A 32 -9.20 3.27 -7.03
CA GLN A 32 -10.37 3.11 -7.89
C GLN A 32 -11.45 4.11 -7.50
N GLY A 33 -12.01 4.77 -8.51
CA GLY A 33 -13.13 5.68 -8.30
C GLY A 33 -12.70 7.00 -7.68
N GLY A 34 -13.67 7.77 -7.23
CA GLY A 34 -13.45 9.05 -6.60
C GLY A 34 -13.62 9.01 -5.10
N SER A 35 -13.05 8.00 -4.47
CA SER A 35 -13.23 7.79 -3.04
C SER A 35 -12.46 8.78 -2.21
N ARG A 36 -13.01 9.09 -1.04
CA ARG A 36 -12.28 9.85 -0.04
C ARG A 36 -11.50 8.92 0.86
N PHE A 37 -10.41 9.42 1.40
CA PHE A 37 -9.70 8.67 2.42
C PHE A 37 -9.04 9.62 3.42
N SER A 38 -9.00 9.17 4.67
CA SER A 38 -8.39 9.93 5.76
C SER A 38 -7.26 9.17 6.43
N LYS A 39 -6.93 7.99 5.94
CA LYS A 39 -5.81 7.18 6.41
C LYS A 39 -4.85 6.95 5.27
N ASP A 40 -3.62 6.59 5.61
CA ASP A 40 -2.58 6.40 4.61
C ASP A 40 -2.85 5.15 3.78
N ILE A 41 -2.45 5.19 2.51
CA ILE A 41 -2.60 4.06 1.60
C ILE A 41 -1.21 3.46 1.40
N PRO A 42 -0.98 2.22 1.88
CA PRO A 42 0.35 1.61 1.77
C PRO A 42 0.70 1.26 0.33
N PRO A 43 1.99 1.04 0.04
CA PRO A 43 2.43 0.85 -1.35
C PRO A 43 1.98 -0.46 -1.96
N TYR A 44 1.95 -0.50 -3.29
CA TYR A 44 1.77 -1.68 -4.13
C TYR A 44 0.35 -2.26 -4.15
N ILE A 45 -0.63 -1.58 -3.61
CA ILE A 45 -1.97 -2.15 -3.48
C ILE A 45 -2.97 -1.47 -4.41
N ILE A 46 -4.14 -2.09 -4.52
CA ILE A 46 -5.32 -1.48 -5.08
C ILE A 46 -6.19 -1.04 -3.90
N ALA A 47 -6.57 0.23 -3.91
CA ALA A 47 -7.47 0.77 -2.90
C ALA A 47 -8.78 1.14 -3.59
N GLY A 48 -9.87 0.62 -3.07
CA GLY A 48 -11.16 0.86 -3.70
C GLY A 48 -12.28 0.74 -2.70
N ARG A 49 -13.49 0.64 -3.21
CA ARG A 49 -14.72 0.48 -2.43
C ARG A 49 -15.14 1.78 -1.75
N GLU A 50 -16.26 1.72 -1.11
CA GLU A 50 -16.84 2.84 -0.39
C GLU A 50 -17.34 2.32 0.95
N PRO A 51 -16.71 2.63 2.06
CA PRO A 51 -15.51 3.47 2.21
C PRO A 51 -14.26 2.78 1.64
N ILE A 52 -13.24 3.57 1.38
CA ILE A 52 -12.02 3.05 0.73
C ILE A 52 -11.37 1.97 1.59
N ALA A 53 -10.91 0.91 0.95
CA ALA A 53 -10.35 -0.24 1.65
C ALA A 53 -9.30 -0.91 0.77
N TYR A 54 -8.50 -1.78 1.40
CA TYR A 54 -7.56 -2.64 0.70
C TYR A 54 -8.34 -3.63 -0.18
N ALA A 55 -8.04 -3.65 -1.46
CA ALA A 55 -8.73 -4.50 -2.42
C ALA A 55 -7.79 -5.47 -3.14
N GLY A 56 -6.60 -5.71 -2.61
CA GLY A 56 -5.61 -6.60 -3.19
C GLY A 56 -4.37 -5.85 -3.60
N ILE A 57 -3.37 -6.57 -4.08
CA ILE A 57 -2.15 -5.93 -4.59
C ILE A 57 -2.32 -5.62 -6.07
N ASN A 58 -1.58 -4.62 -6.53
CA ASN A 58 -1.66 -4.14 -7.90
C ASN A 58 -0.78 -5.00 -8.81
N ILE A 59 -1.15 -6.27 -9.01
CA ILE A 59 -0.34 -7.25 -9.71
C ILE A 59 -0.02 -6.80 -11.13
N VAL A 60 -1.03 -6.31 -11.85
CA VAL A 60 -0.83 -5.90 -13.25
C VAL A 60 0.19 -4.77 -13.33
N GLY A 61 0.05 -3.76 -12.47
CA GLY A 61 0.99 -2.65 -12.46
C GLY A 61 2.40 -3.08 -12.10
N LEU A 62 2.53 -3.98 -11.14
CA LEU A 62 3.85 -4.46 -10.72
C LEU A 62 4.54 -5.28 -11.82
N ARG A 63 3.77 -6.13 -12.51
CA ARG A 63 4.33 -6.88 -13.64
C ARG A 63 4.78 -5.97 -14.77
N ARG A 64 4.01 -4.94 -15.05
CA ARG A 64 4.39 -3.96 -16.08
C ARG A 64 5.67 -3.23 -15.74
N ARG A 65 5.97 -3.09 -14.45
CA ARG A 65 7.20 -2.43 -13.99
C ARG A 65 8.37 -3.39 -13.84
N GLY A 66 8.19 -4.66 -14.21
CA GLY A 66 9.26 -5.62 -14.19
C GLY A 66 9.50 -6.33 -12.87
N PHE A 67 8.57 -6.25 -11.94
CA PHE A 67 8.69 -6.99 -10.68
C PHE A 67 8.62 -8.48 -10.97
N SER A 68 9.52 -9.25 -10.34
CA SER A 68 9.52 -10.70 -10.52
C SER A 68 8.31 -11.32 -9.85
N ASN A 69 7.95 -12.53 -10.31
CA ASN A 69 6.84 -13.24 -9.69
C ASN A 69 7.13 -13.54 -8.22
N GLU A 70 8.38 -13.83 -7.88
CA GLU A 70 8.77 -14.09 -6.51
C GLU A 70 8.55 -12.85 -5.64
N LEU A 71 8.96 -11.69 -6.13
CA LEU A 71 8.78 -10.45 -5.36
C LEU A 71 7.31 -10.12 -5.20
N ILE A 72 6.50 -10.30 -6.25
CA ILE A 72 5.07 -10.08 -6.18
C ILE A 72 4.45 -11.01 -5.13
N GLU A 73 4.89 -12.26 -5.10
CA GLU A 73 4.41 -13.21 -4.09
C GLU A 73 4.78 -12.76 -2.68
N ASN A 74 6.00 -12.26 -2.51
CA ASN A 74 6.44 -11.77 -1.20
C ASN A 74 5.62 -10.55 -0.77
N ILE A 75 5.28 -9.66 -1.69
CA ILE A 75 4.43 -8.52 -1.40
C ILE A 75 3.03 -9.00 -1.02
N HIS A 76 2.50 -9.97 -1.75
CA HIS A 76 1.20 -10.54 -1.45
C HIS A 76 1.17 -11.15 -0.05
N ASN A 77 2.19 -11.93 0.30
CA ASN A 77 2.26 -12.55 1.62
C ASN A 77 2.39 -11.51 2.72
N THR A 78 3.10 -10.42 2.46
CA THR A 78 3.22 -9.33 3.41
C THR A 78 1.85 -8.76 3.74
N TYR A 79 1.04 -8.45 2.73
CA TYR A 79 -0.28 -7.88 2.97
C TYR A 79 -1.27 -8.90 3.52
N ARG A 80 -1.10 -10.18 3.19
CA ARG A 80 -1.90 -11.22 3.82
C ARG A 80 -1.69 -11.24 5.32
N ILE A 81 -0.45 -11.12 5.76
CA ILE A 81 -0.14 -11.07 7.19
C ILE A 81 -0.71 -9.80 7.81
N ILE A 82 -0.55 -8.65 7.14
CA ILE A 82 -1.02 -7.39 7.70
C ILE A 82 -2.54 -7.35 7.84
N TYR A 83 -3.27 -7.84 6.83
CA TYR A 83 -4.72 -7.65 6.78
C TYR A 83 -5.53 -8.88 7.18
N GLN A 84 -4.95 -10.07 7.12
CA GLN A 84 -5.74 -11.29 7.28
C GLN A 84 -5.29 -12.18 8.42
N SER A 85 -4.26 -11.81 9.16
CA SER A 85 -3.77 -12.64 10.26
C SER A 85 -4.54 -12.42 11.56
N GLY A 86 -5.26 -11.32 11.67
CA GLY A 86 -5.92 -10.96 12.92
C GLY A 86 -5.02 -10.27 13.93
N MET A 87 -3.75 -10.09 13.61
CA MET A 87 -2.83 -9.40 14.49
C MET A 87 -3.01 -7.89 14.39
N ASN A 88 -2.61 -7.17 15.45
CA ASN A 88 -2.50 -5.72 15.30
C ASN A 88 -1.33 -5.40 14.37
N VAL A 89 -1.24 -4.15 13.94
CA VAL A 89 -0.27 -3.76 12.92
C VAL A 89 1.16 -4.00 13.39
N THR A 90 1.47 -3.64 14.63
CA THR A 90 2.82 -3.80 15.16
C THR A 90 3.26 -5.27 15.14
N ASP A 91 2.39 -6.15 15.61
CA ASP A 91 2.70 -7.58 15.63
C ASP A 91 2.77 -8.14 14.21
N ALA A 92 1.90 -7.67 13.32
CA ALA A 92 1.90 -8.11 11.93
C ALA A 92 3.21 -7.75 11.24
N LEU A 93 3.73 -6.54 11.47
CA LEU A 93 4.99 -6.14 10.86
C LEU A 93 6.15 -6.97 11.40
N ALA A 94 6.14 -7.32 12.69
CA ALA A 94 7.15 -8.20 13.23
C ALA A 94 7.08 -9.59 12.59
N GLU A 95 5.88 -10.08 12.35
CA GLU A 95 5.69 -11.37 11.70
C GLU A 95 6.19 -11.34 10.25
N VAL A 96 5.95 -10.23 9.53
CA VAL A 96 6.47 -10.07 8.18
C VAL A 96 7.99 -10.18 8.17
N ARG A 97 8.66 -9.55 9.13
CA ARG A 97 10.13 -9.61 9.19
C ARG A 97 10.63 -11.03 9.43
N LYS A 98 9.84 -11.87 10.10
CA LYS A 98 10.22 -13.27 10.36
C LYS A 98 9.94 -14.17 9.18
N GLU A 99 8.84 -13.96 8.48
CA GLU A 99 8.32 -14.94 7.54
C GLU A 99 8.58 -14.62 6.08
N VAL A 100 8.71 -13.33 5.74
CA VAL A 100 8.85 -12.91 4.35
C VAL A 100 10.31 -12.57 4.08
N PRO A 101 10.90 -13.08 2.98
CA PRO A 101 12.26 -12.69 2.63
C PRO A 101 12.37 -11.19 2.46
N MET A 102 13.37 -10.58 3.10
CA MET A 102 13.54 -9.14 3.06
C MET A 102 14.07 -8.69 1.71
N SER A 103 13.59 -7.52 1.28
CA SER A 103 14.03 -6.86 0.08
C SER A 103 13.78 -5.37 0.27
N PRO A 104 14.34 -4.51 -0.59
CA PRO A 104 14.05 -3.07 -0.49
C PRO A 104 12.56 -2.78 -0.55
N GLU A 105 11.82 -3.53 -1.35
CA GLU A 105 10.38 -3.31 -1.49
C GLU A 105 9.63 -3.69 -0.21
N ILE A 106 9.99 -4.80 0.40
CA ILE A 106 9.34 -5.21 1.66
C ILE A 106 9.71 -4.23 2.77
N GLU A 107 10.97 -3.79 2.82
CA GLU A 107 11.39 -2.81 3.80
C GLU A 107 10.64 -1.49 3.61
N TYR A 108 10.38 -1.11 2.36
CA TYR A 108 9.61 0.08 2.06
C TYR A 108 8.19 -0.01 2.62
N ILE A 109 7.54 -1.17 2.43
CA ILE A 109 6.19 -1.38 2.98
C ILE A 109 6.22 -1.23 4.50
N ILE A 110 7.16 -1.88 5.15
CA ILE A 110 7.27 -1.85 6.60
C ILE A 110 7.51 -0.43 7.09
N SER A 111 8.46 0.26 6.48
CA SER A 111 8.79 1.64 6.87
C SER A 111 7.61 2.58 6.66
N PHE A 112 6.90 2.42 5.54
CA PHE A 112 5.75 3.26 5.26
C PHE A 112 4.71 3.11 6.37
N ILE A 113 4.44 1.88 6.76
CA ILE A 113 3.40 1.60 7.76
C ILE A 113 3.86 2.03 9.14
N GLU A 114 5.13 1.78 9.48
CA GLU A 114 5.68 2.20 10.77
C GLU A 114 5.63 3.71 10.96
N ASN A 115 5.80 4.45 9.87
CA ASN A 115 5.83 5.91 9.93
C ASN A 115 4.45 6.55 9.70
N SER A 116 3.43 5.75 9.57
CA SER A 116 2.08 6.25 9.35
C SER A 116 1.50 6.77 10.66
N GLN A 117 1.21 8.06 10.71
CA GLN A 117 0.64 8.68 11.90
C GLN A 117 -0.87 8.54 11.96
N ARG A 118 -1.50 8.40 10.80
CA ARG A 118 -2.96 8.28 10.73
C ARG A 118 -3.43 6.84 10.68
N GLY A 119 -2.50 5.89 10.57
CA GLY A 119 -2.83 4.51 10.31
C GLY A 119 -3.08 4.29 8.82
N ILE A 120 -3.20 3.03 8.44
CA ILE A 120 -3.41 2.66 7.05
C ILE A 120 -4.87 2.28 6.83
N ILE A 121 -5.32 2.35 5.57
CA ILE A 121 -6.68 1.91 5.23
C ILE A 121 -6.82 0.43 5.52
N ARG A 122 -8.04 0.01 5.83
CA ARG A 122 -8.35 -1.38 6.12
C ARG A 122 -9.09 -1.95 4.96
#